data_de4bae4e7fc891b7693b44554aa89970
#
_entry.id   de4bae4e7fc891b7693b44554aa89970
#
_cell.length_a   1.000
_cell.length_b   1.000
_cell.length_c   1.000
_cell.angle_alpha   90.00
_cell.angle_beta   90.00
_cell.angle_gamma   90.00
#
_symmetry.space_group_name_H-M   'P 1'
#
loop_
_entity.id
_entity.type
_entity.pdbx_description
1 polymer ?
#
loop_
_entity_poly.entity_id
_entity_poly.type
_entity_poly.pdbx_seq_one_letter_code
_entity_poly.pdbx_strand_id
1 'polypeptide(L)'
;MTIKASMIGYETATKHSYSSGYSGTDTLDLGDFLLKPTELMLDDVVVTAKARRFTMSGDTIVFHPEAFKLKEGARLDELIKRLPGVVEKDGKLYWNNKPLRMLMNGRDIFGGGSIVGEIPAEAVKNIKTYNKASELAQQSGNDDGKDDNVLDINIKPGFMDKWYGDMTARLQTPKNYQASISSSKLSDKN
;
A
#
# COMPACT_ATOMS: atom_id res chain seq x y z
N MET A 1 7.42 -21.11 -53.20
CA MET A 1 6.87 -21.64 -51.96
C MET A 1 7.75 -21.22 -50.82
N THR A 2 7.16 -20.76 -49.69
CA THR A 2 7.92 -20.38 -48.50
C THR A 2 7.65 -21.39 -47.39
N ILE A 3 8.69 -21.94 -46.81
CA ILE A 3 8.62 -22.97 -45.78
C ILE A 3 9.26 -22.41 -44.53
N LYS A 4 8.59 -22.58 -43.41
CA LYS A 4 9.06 -22.12 -42.09
C LYS A 4 9.22 -23.33 -41.17
N ALA A 5 10.36 -23.40 -40.49
CA ALA A 5 10.61 -24.34 -39.41
C ALA A 5 10.76 -23.59 -38.13
N SER A 6 10.03 -24.00 -37.05
CA SER A 6 10.08 -23.39 -35.76
C SER A 6 10.11 -24.44 -34.65
N MET A 7 10.87 -24.17 -33.61
CA MET A 7 10.96 -24.99 -32.40
C MET A 7 11.08 -24.08 -31.19
N ILE A 8 10.53 -24.51 -30.03
CA ILE A 8 10.63 -23.77 -28.79
C ILE A 8 12.12 -23.66 -28.40
N GLY A 9 12.57 -22.44 -28.10
CA GLY A 9 13.97 -22.16 -27.78
C GLY A 9 14.87 -21.90 -28.96
N TYR A 10 14.32 -21.81 -30.17
CA TYR A 10 15.08 -21.57 -31.39
C TYR A 10 14.42 -20.47 -32.26
N GLU A 11 15.25 -19.75 -33.01
CA GLU A 11 14.76 -18.79 -34.02
C GLU A 11 14.09 -19.51 -35.17
N THR A 12 12.98 -18.94 -35.66
CA THR A 12 12.29 -19.50 -36.82
C THR A 12 13.15 -19.36 -38.08
N ALA A 13 13.51 -20.48 -38.70
CA ALA A 13 14.20 -20.51 -40.01
C ALA A 13 13.19 -20.51 -41.16
N THR A 14 13.44 -19.68 -42.16
CA THR A 14 12.61 -19.57 -43.37
C THR A 14 13.43 -19.88 -44.59
N LYS A 15 12.95 -20.81 -45.43
CA LYS A 15 13.52 -21.09 -46.77
C LYS A 15 12.51 -20.76 -47.83
N HIS A 16 13.00 -20.21 -48.94
CA HIS A 16 12.22 -19.97 -50.13
C HIS A 16 12.64 -20.99 -51.18
N SER A 17 11.72 -21.80 -51.65
CA SER A 17 11.95 -22.74 -52.75
C SER A 17 11.19 -22.27 -53.98
N TYR A 18 11.89 -22.20 -55.10
CA TYR A 18 11.31 -21.90 -56.41
C TYR A 18 11.17 -23.21 -57.16
N SER A 19 9.97 -23.70 -57.35
CA SER A 19 9.72 -24.86 -58.19
C SER A 19 9.48 -24.39 -59.62
N SER A 20 10.43 -24.56 -60.51
CA SER A 20 10.19 -24.47 -61.94
C SER A 20 9.99 -25.88 -62.50
N GLY A 21 8.75 -26.21 -62.91
CA GLY A 21 8.44 -27.44 -63.62
C GLY A 21 8.13 -28.65 -62.73
N TYR A 22 7.20 -28.53 -61.82
CA TYR A 22 6.73 -29.66 -61.01
C TYR A 22 5.72 -30.53 -61.74
N SER A 23 6.07 -31.77 -62.00
CA SER A 23 5.14 -32.82 -62.47
C SER A 23 4.87 -33.80 -61.35
N GLY A 24 3.81 -33.58 -60.70
CA GLY A 24 2.89 -34.11 -59.69
C GLY A 24 3.20 -35.31 -58.83
N THR A 25 4.39 -35.93 -58.75
CA THR A 25 4.62 -37.09 -57.85
C THR A 25 5.99 -37.15 -57.18
N ASP A 26 6.81 -36.13 -57.34
CA ASP A 26 8.18 -36.16 -56.81
C ASP A 26 8.30 -35.57 -55.39
N THR A 27 9.12 -36.21 -54.59
CA THR A 27 9.50 -35.71 -53.26
C THR A 27 10.47 -34.54 -53.46
N LEU A 28 10.16 -33.39 -52.83
CA LEU A 28 11.04 -32.25 -52.84
C LEU A 28 11.95 -32.33 -51.60
N ASP A 29 13.22 -32.57 -51.81
CA ASP A 29 14.19 -32.47 -50.72
C ASP A 29 14.47 -31.00 -50.42
N LEU A 30 14.15 -30.58 -49.20
CA LEU A 30 14.34 -29.21 -48.72
C LEU A 30 15.70 -29.00 -48.06
N GLY A 31 16.46 -30.07 -47.87
CA GLY A 31 17.70 -30.08 -47.12
C GLY A 31 17.48 -29.67 -45.65
N ASP A 32 18.57 -29.54 -44.93
CA ASP A 32 18.54 -29.27 -43.47
C ASP A 32 18.12 -27.86 -43.11
N PHE A 33 17.31 -27.74 -42.11
CA PHE A 33 16.99 -26.46 -41.45
C PHE A 33 17.84 -26.32 -40.18
N LEU A 34 18.86 -25.47 -40.23
CA LEU A 34 19.65 -25.11 -39.06
C LEU A 34 18.89 -24.05 -38.27
N LEU A 35 18.38 -24.43 -37.12
CA LEU A 35 17.76 -23.53 -36.19
C LEU A 35 18.83 -23.01 -35.21
N LYS A 36 18.89 -21.70 -35.02
CA LYS A 36 19.77 -21.06 -34.04
C LYS A 36 19.08 -21.06 -32.69
N PRO A 37 19.75 -21.47 -31.60
CA PRO A 37 19.17 -21.33 -30.26
C PRO A 37 18.90 -19.85 -29.97
N THR A 38 17.70 -19.55 -29.49
CA THR A 38 17.34 -18.25 -28.99
C THR A 38 17.45 -18.30 -27.47
N GLU A 39 18.24 -17.43 -26.87
CA GLU A 39 18.13 -17.17 -25.45
C GLU A 39 16.76 -16.54 -25.20
N LEU A 40 15.80 -17.36 -24.78
CA LEU A 40 14.56 -16.87 -24.19
C LEU A 40 14.96 -16.20 -22.88
N MET A 41 15.26 -14.91 -22.91
CA MET A 41 15.09 -14.10 -21.73
C MET A 41 13.59 -14.15 -21.38
N LEU A 42 13.26 -14.99 -20.42
CA LEU A 42 11.98 -14.87 -19.76
C LEU A 42 11.98 -13.48 -19.13
N ASP A 43 11.18 -12.59 -19.69
CA ASP A 43 10.87 -11.34 -19.00
C ASP A 43 10.47 -11.73 -17.56
N ASP A 44 11.16 -11.15 -16.59
CA ASP A 44 10.82 -11.33 -15.18
C ASP A 44 9.30 -11.16 -15.07
N VAL A 45 8.61 -12.24 -14.76
CA VAL A 45 7.20 -12.17 -14.42
C VAL A 45 7.15 -11.46 -13.10
N VAL A 46 7.11 -10.14 -13.15
CA VAL A 46 6.78 -9.33 -11.98
C VAL A 46 5.36 -9.70 -11.58
N VAL A 47 5.24 -10.67 -10.69
CA VAL A 47 3.98 -10.99 -10.03
C VAL A 47 3.68 -9.79 -9.13
N THR A 48 3.04 -8.78 -9.67
CA THR A 48 2.40 -7.72 -8.89
C THR A 48 1.19 -8.33 -8.19
N ALA A 49 1.45 -9.04 -7.10
CA ALA A 49 0.41 -9.40 -6.17
C ALA A 49 -0.22 -8.07 -5.70
N LYS A 50 -1.50 -7.85 -6.00
CA LYS A 50 -2.24 -6.71 -5.44
C LYS A 50 -2.13 -6.83 -3.94
N ALA A 51 -1.41 -5.93 -3.30
CA ALA A 51 -1.28 -5.91 -1.85
C ALA A 51 -2.67 -5.93 -1.23
N ARG A 52 -2.92 -6.88 -0.35
CA ARG A 52 -4.20 -6.98 0.35
C ARG A 52 -4.34 -5.76 1.23
N ARG A 53 -5.45 -5.04 1.12
CA ARG A 53 -5.69 -3.82 1.92
C ARG A 53 -5.76 -4.11 3.41
N PHE A 54 -6.23 -5.30 3.78
CA PHE A 54 -6.30 -5.74 5.16
C PHE A 54 -6.13 -7.26 5.27
N THR A 55 -5.69 -7.69 6.43
CA THR A 55 -5.66 -9.09 6.87
C THR A 55 -6.36 -9.19 8.21
N MET A 56 -6.93 -10.36 8.50
CA MET A 56 -7.54 -10.64 9.81
C MET A 56 -6.64 -11.58 10.59
N SER A 57 -6.44 -11.29 11.86
CA SER A 57 -5.71 -12.13 12.82
C SER A 57 -6.55 -12.24 14.09
N GLY A 58 -7.34 -13.31 14.21
CA GLY A 58 -8.39 -13.41 15.22
C GLY A 58 -9.40 -12.27 15.05
N ASP A 59 -9.71 -11.54 16.11
CA ASP A 59 -10.63 -10.40 16.12
C ASP A 59 -9.96 -9.07 15.70
N THR A 60 -8.67 -9.11 15.36
CA THR A 60 -7.91 -7.93 14.94
C THR A 60 -7.88 -7.83 13.42
N ILE A 61 -8.28 -6.67 12.90
CA ILE A 61 -8.10 -6.32 11.49
C ILE A 61 -6.81 -5.51 11.38
N VAL A 62 -5.91 -5.96 10.52
CA VAL A 62 -4.63 -5.29 10.23
C VAL A 62 -4.70 -4.68 8.85
N PHE A 63 -4.64 -3.36 8.75
CA PHE A 63 -4.60 -2.62 7.50
C PHE A 63 -3.14 -2.39 7.07
N HIS A 64 -2.91 -2.51 5.77
CA HIS A 64 -1.61 -2.32 5.14
C HIS A 64 -1.59 -1.01 4.35
N PRO A 65 -0.88 0.03 4.83
CA PRO A 65 -0.89 1.37 4.22
C PRO A 65 -0.49 1.37 2.75
N GLU A 66 0.47 0.53 2.35
CA GLU A 66 0.97 0.40 0.98
C GLU A 66 -0.09 -0.05 -0.03
N ALA A 67 -1.16 -0.71 0.45
CA ALA A 67 -2.27 -1.15 -0.41
C ALA A 67 -3.28 -0.02 -0.72
N PHE A 68 -3.15 1.13 -0.07
CA PHE A 68 -3.97 2.30 -0.31
C PHE A 68 -3.23 3.26 -1.23
N LYS A 69 -3.85 3.61 -2.36
CA LYS A 69 -3.29 4.58 -3.31
C LYS A 69 -3.38 5.98 -2.71
N LEU A 70 -2.34 6.40 -2.03
CA LEU A 70 -2.19 7.75 -1.49
C LEU A 70 -1.35 8.59 -2.45
N LYS A 71 -1.53 9.91 -2.38
CA LYS A 71 -0.63 10.84 -3.07
C LYS A 71 0.72 10.87 -2.34
N GLU A 72 1.77 11.20 -3.05
CA GLU A 72 3.07 11.49 -2.43
C GLU A 72 2.93 12.62 -1.41
N GLY A 73 3.51 12.44 -0.22
CA GLY A 73 3.35 13.39 0.88
C GLY A 73 1.99 13.34 1.60
N ALA A 74 1.13 12.36 1.31
CA ALA A 74 -0.13 12.20 2.02
C ALA A 74 0.09 12.03 3.53
N ARG A 75 -0.86 12.51 4.32
CA ARG A 75 -0.82 12.48 5.77
C ARG A 75 -1.60 11.30 6.33
N LEU A 76 -1.35 11.00 7.59
CA LEU A 76 -1.98 9.89 8.28
C LEU A 76 -3.51 10.05 8.38
N ASP A 77 -4.02 11.27 8.54
CA ASP A 77 -5.46 11.54 8.55
C ASP A 77 -6.13 11.17 7.21
N GLU A 78 -5.47 11.42 6.09
CA GLU A 78 -5.96 11.01 4.77
C GLU A 78 -5.99 9.48 4.62
N LEU A 79 -4.99 8.78 5.19
CA LEU A 79 -4.96 7.33 5.21
C LEU A 79 -6.11 6.77 6.06
N ILE A 80 -6.31 7.30 7.28
CA ILE A 80 -7.36 6.86 8.20
C ILE A 80 -8.75 7.03 7.57
N LYS A 81 -9.02 8.15 6.91
CA LYS A 81 -10.28 8.41 6.21
C LYS A 81 -10.56 7.44 5.05
N ARG A 82 -9.53 6.76 4.55
CA ARG A 82 -9.68 5.73 3.49
C ARG A 82 -9.83 4.31 4.03
N LEU A 83 -9.71 4.11 5.33
CA LEU A 83 -9.90 2.80 5.94
C LEU A 83 -11.37 2.38 5.83
N PRO A 84 -11.66 1.13 5.41
CA PRO A 84 -13.03 0.64 5.34
C PRO A 84 -13.69 0.67 6.72
N GLY A 85 -14.89 1.22 6.78
CA GLY A 85 -15.69 1.28 8.02
C GLY A 85 -15.36 2.44 8.95
N VAL A 86 -14.33 3.23 8.68
CA VAL A 86 -14.03 4.45 9.44
C VAL A 86 -14.81 5.63 8.89
N VAL A 87 -15.47 6.36 9.78
CA VAL A 87 -16.24 7.56 9.46
C VAL A 87 -15.86 8.66 10.45
N GLU A 88 -15.64 9.87 9.92
CA GLU A 88 -15.41 11.06 10.73
C GLU A 88 -16.74 11.83 10.89
N LYS A 89 -17.11 12.12 12.14
CA LYS A 89 -18.24 12.98 12.48
C LYS A 89 -17.81 13.94 13.60
N ASP A 90 -18.04 15.22 13.41
CA ASP A 90 -17.73 16.26 14.40
C ASP A 90 -16.29 16.21 14.96
N GLY A 91 -15.32 15.92 14.07
CA GLY A 91 -13.91 15.79 14.44
C GLY A 91 -13.55 14.53 15.24
N LYS A 92 -14.49 13.60 15.37
CA LYS A 92 -14.28 12.30 16.03
C LYS A 92 -14.36 11.17 15.01
N LEU A 93 -13.54 10.17 15.19
CA LEU A 93 -13.55 8.97 14.37
C LEU A 93 -14.48 7.91 14.96
N TYR A 94 -15.23 7.28 14.09
CA TYR A 94 -16.14 6.17 14.40
C TYR A 94 -15.82 4.98 13.52
N TRP A 95 -15.98 3.80 14.06
CA TRP A 95 -15.92 2.54 13.30
C TRP A 95 -17.15 1.71 13.67
N ASN A 96 -17.90 1.28 12.67
CA ASN A 96 -19.16 0.57 12.87
C ASN A 96 -20.11 1.30 13.85
N ASN A 97 -20.23 2.62 13.72
CA ASN A 97 -21.05 3.51 14.56
C ASN A 97 -20.62 3.61 16.04
N LYS A 98 -19.49 3.06 16.43
CA LYS A 98 -18.91 3.21 17.77
C LYS A 98 -17.71 4.16 17.70
N PRO A 99 -17.50 5.00 18.71
CA PRO A 99 -16.36 5.89 18.75
C PRO A 99 -15.05 5.09 18.76
N LEU A 100 -14.05 5.59 18.03
CA LEU A 100 -12.72 5.01 17.95
C LEU A 100 -11.78 5.70 18.94
N ARG A 101 -11.11 4.91 19.77
CA ARG A 101 -9.97 5.33 20.56
C ARG A 101 -8.69 5.13 19.75
N MET A 102 -7.91 6.19 19.59
CA MET A 102 -6.67 6.13 18.82
C MET A 102 -5.48 5.84 19.73
N LEU A 103 -4.71 4.84 19.38
CA LEU A 103 -3.44 4.52 19.99
C LEU A 103 -2.32 4.68 18.97
N MET A 104 -1.12 4.92 19.45
CA MET A 104 0.11 4.90 18.65
C MET A 104 1.11 3.96 19.32
N ASN A 105 1.52 2.92 18.61
CA ASN A 105 2.36 1.85 19.17
C ASN A 105 1.81 1.31 20.50
N GLY A 106 0.47 1.13 20.60
CA GLY A 106 -0.21 0.62 21.79
C GLY A 106 -0.42 1.61 22.94
N ARG A 107 -0.04 2.89 22.77
CA ARG A 107 -0.18 3.97 23.78
C ARG A 107 -1.17 5.02 23.32
N ASP A 108 -1.87 5.65 24.28
CA ASP A 108 -2.79 6.73 23.96
C ASP A 108 -2.08 7.94 23.34
N ILE A 109 -2.73 8.50 22.32
CA ILE A 109 -2.23 9.71 21.68
C ILE A 109 -2.66 10.93 22.49
N PHE A 110 -1.70 11.57 23.13
CA PHE A 110 -1.92 12.88 23.76
C PHE A 110 -2.05 13.96 22.66
N GLY A 111 -3.11 14.77 22.74
CA GLY A 111 -3.36 15.85 21.76
C GLY A 111 -4.36 15.53 20.67
N GLY A 112 -4.93 14.32 20.65
CA GLY A 112 -6.03 13.95 19.76
C GLY A 112 -5.70 14.01 18.27
N GLY A 113 -6.68 14.39 17.45
CA GLY A 113 -6.60 14.36 15.99
C GLY A 113 -5.58 15.32 15.35
N SER A 114 -5.08 16.34 16.07
CA SER A 114 -4.15 17.32 15.49
C SER A 114 -2.79 16.71 15.15
N ILE A 115 -2.26 15.83 16.01
CA ILE A 115 -0.97 15.14 15.76
C ILE A 115 -1.08 14.20 14.56
N VAL A 116 -2.22 13.55 14.40
CA VAL A 116 -2.45 12.62 13.26
C VAL A 116 -2.35 13.32 11.92
N GLY A 117 -2.76 14.60 11.84
CA GLY A 117 -2.62 15.42 10.64
C GLY A 117 -1.19 15.86 10.32
N GLU A 118 -0.23 15.69 11.20
CA GLU A 118 1.17 16.09 10.97
C GLU A 118 2.06 14.91 10.54
N ILE A 119 1.66 13.68 10.83
CA ILE A 119 2.44 12.48 10.55
C ILE A 119 2.27 12.09 9.08
N PRO A 120 3.37 11.86 8.32
CA PRO A 120 3.27 11.35 6.97
C PRO A 120 2.75 9.91 6.95
N ALA A 121 1.86 9.59 6.01
CA ALA A 121 1.28 8.25 5.88
C ALA A 121 2.35 7.16 5.64
N GLU A 122 3.46 7.52 5.02
CA GLU A 122 4.61 6.63 4.77
C GLU A 122 5.33 6.17 6.05
N ALA A 123 5.19 6.94 7.14
CA ALA A 123 5.73 6.59 8.44
C ALA A 123 5.00 5.40 9.08
N VAL A 124 3.79 5.09 8.61
CA VAL A 124 2.96 4.03 9.17
C VAL A 124 3.42 2.67 8.65
N LYS A 125 3.64 1.73 9.57
CA LYS A 125 3.94 0.34 9.26
C LYS A 125 2.65 -0.44 8.98
N ASN A 126 1.71 -0.37 9.90
CA ASN A 126 0.37 -0.94 9.79
C ASN A 126 -0.58 -0.24 10.77
N ILE A 127 -1.87 -0.42 10.54
CA ILE A 127 -2.92 0.06 11.43
C ILE A 127 -3.74 -1.15 11.86
N LYS A 128 -3.93 -1.33 13.16
CA LYS A 128 -4.72 -2.41 13.72
C LYS A 128 -6.02 -1.87 14.29
N THR A 129 -7.10 -2.58 14.05
CA THR A 129 -8.40 -2.29 14.67
C THR A 129 -8.88 -3.52 15.41
N TYR A 130 -9.19 -3.35 16.69
CA TYR A 130 -9.65 -4.41 17.58
C TYR A 130 -10.50 -3.85 18.69
N ASN A 131 -11.25 -4.72 19.35
CA ASN A 131 -11.98 -4.39 20.57
C ASN A 131 -11.09 -4.62 21.78
N LYS A 132 -11.09 -3.69 22.70
CA LYS A 132 -10.35 -3.75 23.97
C LYS A 132 -11.31 -3.46 25.11
N ALA A 133 -11.22 -4.21 26.19
CA ALA A 133 -11.99 -3.92 27.38
C ALA A 133 -11.80 -2.47 27.84
N SER A 134 -12.86 -1.85 28.33
CA SER A 134 -12.85 -0.46 28.77
C SER A 134 -11.75 -0.19 29.80
N GLU A 135 -11.32 1.08 29.95
CA GLU A 135 -10.33 1.44 30.97
C GLU A 135 -10.80 1.08 32.36
N LEU A 136 -12.11 1.27 32.65
CA LEU A 136 -12.70 0.92 33.94
C LEU A 136 -12.62 -0.58 34.20
N ALA A 137 -12.91 -1.41 33.19
CA ALA A 137 -12.79 -2.86 33.29
C ALA A 137 -11.34 -3.29 33.55
N GLN A 138 -10.38 -2.65 32.86
CA GLN A 138 -8.96 -2.94 33.03
C GLN A 138 -8.42 -2.53 34.42
N GLN A 139 -8.88 -1.40 34.97
CA GLN A 139 -8.45 -0.93 36.27
C GLN A 139 -9.14 -1.65 37.44
N SER A 140 -10.42 -1.98 37.29
CA SER A 140 -11.19 -2.63 38.33
C SER A 140 -11.09 -4.16 38.32
N GLY A 141 -10.60 -4.74 37.20
CA GLY A 141 -10.59 -6.20 37.00
C GLY A 141 -11.97 -6.83 36.80
N ASN A 142 -13.03 -6.01 36.76
CA ASN A 142 -14.40 -6.43 36.51
C ASN A 142 -14.84 -6.04 35.12
N ASP A 143 -15.41 -6.99 34.37
CA ASP A 143 -15.98 -6.72 33.07
C ASP A 143 -17.25 -5.85 33.22
N ASP A 144 -17.21 -4.63 32.65
CA ASP A 144 -18.34 -3.71 32.63
C ASP A 144 -19.26 -3.89 31.42
N GLY A 145 -18.96 -4.90 30.58
CA GLY A 145 -19.69 -5.21 29.35
C GLY A 145 -19.51 -4.14 28.27
N LYS A 146 -18.54 -3.24 28.41
CA LYS A 146 -18.23 -2.19 27.43
C LYS A 146 -16.86 -2.42 26.84
N ASP A 147 -16.83 -2.53 25.53
CA ASP A 147 -15.61 -2.60 24.76
C ASP A 147 -15.36 -1.29 24.03
N ASP A 148 -14.14 -0.79 24.13
CA ASP A 148 -13.64 0.30 23.31
C ASP A 148 -13.15 -0.22 21.95
N ASN A 149 -13.63 0.39 20.89
CA ASN A 149 -13.03 0.15 19.57
C ASN A 149 -11.70 0.91 19.49
N VAL A 150 -10.63 0.19 19.26
CA VAL A 150 -9.27 0.75 19.22
C VAL A 150 -8.77 0.77 17.79
N LEU A 151 -8.16 1.90 17.41
CA LEU A 151 -7.35 2.07 16.21
C LEU A 151 -5.90 2.28 16.63
N ASP A 152 -5.09 1.24 16.58
CA ASP A 152 -3.68 1.27 16.95
C ASP A 152 -2.80 1.48 15.70
N ILE A 153 -2.13 2.61 15.65
CA ILE A 153 -1.29 3.05 14.56
C ILE A 153 0.16 2.69 14.89
N ASN A 154 0.70 1.72 14.19
CA ASN A 154 2.08 1.31 14.39
C ASN A 154 3.01 2.06 13.44
N ILE A 155 3.96 2.79 13.97
CA ILE A 155 4.92 3.60 13.24
C ILE A 155 6.19 2.78 12.95
N LYS A 156 6.79 2.98 11.77
CA LYS A 156 8.06 2.38 11.39
C LYS A 156 9.18 2.91 12.30
N PRO A 157 10.13 2.07 12.75
CA PRO A 157 11.18 2.51 13.69
C PRO A 157 12.01 3.71 13.20
N GLY A 158 12.25 3.82 11.90
CA GLY A 158 13.01 4.92 11.31
C GLY A 158 12.32 6.29 11.33
N PHE A 159 11.05 6.34 11.73
CA PHE A 159 10.25 7.58 11.82
C PHE A 159 9.99 8.01 13.27
N MET A 160 10.45 7.23 14.25
CA MET A 160 10.41 7.62 15.66
C MET A 160 11.52 8.62 15.98
N ASP A 161 11.32 9.42 17.05
CA ASP A 161 12.25 10.46 17.52
C ASP A 161 12.54 11.58 16.52
N LYS A 162 11.68 11.76 15.51
CA LYS A 162 11.76 12.83 14.53
C LYS A 162 10.76 13.94 14.82
N TRP A 163 11.11 15.14 14.36
CA TRP A 163 10.20 16.28 14.33
C TRP A 163 9.37 16.25 13.06
N TYR A 164 8.08 16.44 13.19
CA TYR A 164 7.12 16.60 12.10
C TYR A 164 6.42 17.94 12.25
N GLY A 165 6.10 18.58 11.15
CA GLY A 165 5.43 19.85 11.23
C GLY A 165 5.17 20.47 9.88
N ASP A 166 4.41 21.56 9.92
CA ASP A 166 4.00 22.35 8.77
C ASP A 166 4.41 23.79 8.92
N MET A 167 4.79 24.36 7.80
CA MET A 167 4.96 25.79 7.66
C MET A 167 4.04 26.30 6.56
N THR A 168 3.14 27.20 6.92
CA THR A 168 2.22 27.82 5.95
C THR A 168 2.40 29.32 5.95
N ALA A 169 2.67 29.89 4.80
CA ALA A 169 2.68 31.34 4.59
C ALA A 169 1.60 31.70 3.57
N ARG A 170 0.72 32.64 3.91
CA ARG A 170 -0.32 33.17 3.04
C ARG A 170 -0.16 34.66 2.89
N LEU A 171 -0.13 35.12 1.66
CA LEU A 171 -0.18 36.54 1.30
C LEU A 171 -1.59 36.84 0.79
N GLN A 172 -2.31 37.67 1.50
CA GLN A 172 -3.68 38.09 1.19
C GLN A 172 -3.71 39.58 1.04
N THR A 173 -3.59 40.10 -0.17
CA THR A 173 -3.53 41.53 -0.51
C THR A 173 -2.41 42.35 0.17
N PRO A 174 -2.03 43.56 -0.34
CA PRO A 174 -0.71 44.16 -0.06
C PRO A 174 -0.44 44.51 1.41
N LYS A 175 -1.35 44.21 2.33
CA LYS A 175 -1.17 44.49 3.77
C LYS A 175 -1.52 43.34 4.73
N ASN A 176 -2.01 42.20 4.23
CA ASN A 176 -2.31 41.05 5.09
C ASN A 176 -1.43 39.88 4.74
N TYR A 177 -0.56 39.52 5.68
CA TYR A 177 0.23 38.29 5.65
C TYR A 177 -0.12 37.43 6.86
N GLN A 178 -0.17 36.13 6.67
CA GLN A 178 -0.37 35.15 7.71
C GLN A 178 0.71 34.08 7.57
N ALA A 179 1.44 33.82 8.64
CA ALA A 179 2.38 32.71 8.73
C ALA A 179 1.99 31.85 9.93
N SER A 180 1.98 30.54 9.76
CA SER A 180 1.78 29.59 10.82
C SER A 180 2.84 28.50 10.73
N ILE A 181 3.36 28.08 11.87
CA ILE A 181 4.28 26.96 12.00
C ILE A 181 3.71 26.07 13.10
N SER A 182 3.54 24.81 12.80
CA SER A 182 3.24 23.76 13.76
C SER A 182 4.33 22.70 13.72
N SER A 183 4.72 22.18 14.88
CA SER A 183 5.70 21.12 14.95
C SER A 183 5.44 20.19 16.12
N SER A 184 5.57 18.89 15.89
CA SER A 184 5.37 17.85 16.87
C SER A 184 6.52 16.84 16.81
N LYS A 185 6.95 16.36 17.96
CA LYS A 185 7.96 15.30 18.04
C LYS A 185 7.30 13.98 18.40
N LEU A 186 7.46 12.99 17.57
CA LEU A 186 7.14 11.60 17.89
C LEU A 186 8.28 11.03 18.74
N SER A 187 7.99 10.69 20.00
CA SER A 187 8.99 10.09 20.89
C SER A 187 8.45 8.78 21.47
N ASP A 188 9.30 7.79 21.56
CA ASP A 188 8.99 6.51 22.22
C ASP A 188 9.27 6.56 23.74
N LYS A 189 9.88 7.66 24.20
CA LYS A 189 10.17 7.87 25.61
C LYS A 189 9.06 8.71 26.26
N ASN A 190 8.44 8.14 27.27
CA ASN A 190 7.70 8.85 28.29
C ASN A 190 8.67 9.37 29.32
#